data_edace1af82ede0bd8ab2a832ed3c70ef
#
_entry.id   edace1af82ede0bd8ab2a832ed3c70ef
#
_cell.length_a   1.000
_cell.length_b   1.000
_cell.length_c   1.000
_cell.angle_alpha   90.00
_cell.angle_beta   90.00
_cell.angle_gamma   90.00
#
_symmetry.space_group_name_H-M   'P 1'
#
loop_
_entity.id
_entity.type
_entity.pdbx_description
1 polymer ?
#
loop_
_entity_poly.entity_id
_entity_poly.type
_entity_poly.pdbx_seq_one_letter_code
_entity_poly.pdbx_strand_id
1 'polypeptide(L)'
;MKYRILSMLLCLCFFAAGHGWAAPAFEPKDCPKDLKYILGMYYGNGEMFLLRENNGEVELVYRFGQKDYTFAGSNVYPLYKEHFDSYTINESGPLNHLDAAVRIERSREGYGVSCSVGGNRYSRRFFAGENGRPFRFAPVSDWQALKTAADAAVMPAQLGAGQQAQLVDLAQAVPGLKFDLRYAQADNCFGQALTDDQCAFLDADAAQVLAQAQQYLKPYGYGILVWEAYRPWSVSKLAYDALPADKKSMLPAPEVGFSHNTGRSIDVSLYLLANGENAGMISGFDEPSVRQYASFAGGTTLERYRRDLLRSAMQMAGFTASETEWWHFDYGDIKGFAHLNVKPQ
;
A
#
# COMPACT_ATOMS: atom_id res chain seq x y z
N MET A 1 32.20 -61.93 5.33
CA MET A 1 31.15 -61.08 4.64
C MET A 1 30.44 -60.24 5.70
N LYS A 2 30.75 -58.98 5.76
CA LYS A 2 30.17 -58.00 6.74
C LYS A 2 29.18 -57.11 6.00
N TYR A 3 27.90 -57.26 6.27
CA TYR A 3 26.87 -56.35 5.77
C TYR A 3 26.79 -55.12 6.68
N ARG A 4 27.05 -53.93 6.11
CA ARG A 4 26.78 -52.64 6.74
C ARG A 4 25.34 -52.22 6.40
N ILE A 5 24.51 -52.11 7.42
CA ILE A 5 23.17 -51.53 7.33
C ILE A 5 23.33 -50.01 7.37
N LEU A 6 22.93 -49.35 6.29
CA LEU A 6 22.87 -47.88 6.16
C LEU A 6 21.49 -47.44 6.60
N SER A 7 21.38 -46.84 7.79
CA SER A 7 20.15 -46.23 8.28
C SER A 7 19.88 -44.92 7.54
N MET A 8 18.87 -44.92 6.69
CA MET A 8 18.37 -43.76 6.00
C MET A 8 17.35 -43.03 6.90
N LEU A 9 17.76 -41.91 7.49
CA LEU A 9 16.86 -41.04 8.28
C LEU A 9 15.95 -40.34 7.30
N LEU A 10 14.67 -40.72 7.25
CA LEU A 10 13.64 -40.06 6.47
C LEU A 10 13.16 -38.84 7.27
N CYS A 11 13.60 -37.67 6.88
CA CYS A 11 13.08 -36.39 7.42
C CYS A 11 11.71 -36.15 6.78
N LEU A 12 10.64 -36.47 7.48
CA LEU A 12 9.26 -36.11 7.08
C LEU A 12 9.05 -34.62 7.35
N CYS A 13 9.24 -33.81 6.32
CA CYS A 13 8.73 -32.44 6.32
C CYS A 13 7.21 -32.47 6.08
N PHE A 14 6.45 -32.20 7.12
CA PHE A 14 5.02 -31.90 6.98
C PHE A 14 4.87 -30.57 6.22
N PHE A 15 4.56 -30.63 4.94
CA PHE A 15 4.05 -29.50 4.19
C PHE A 15 2.57 -29.31 4.55
N ALA A 16 2.28 -28.31 5.39
CA ALA A 16 0.94 -27.75 5.48
C ALA A 16 0.65 -27.07 4.14
N ALA A 17 -0.30 -27.59 3.36
CA ALA A 17 -0.75 -27.02 2.11
C ALA A 17 -1.61 -25.77 2.40
N GLY A 18 -0.95 -24.64 2.69
CA GLY A 18 -1.52 -23.32 2.57
C GLY A 18 -1.22 -22.82 1.16
N HIS A 19 -2.22 -22.32 0.45
CA HIS A 19 -2.03 -21.69 -0.87
C HIS A 19 -1.32 -20.35 -0.67
N GLY A 20 -0.04 -20.38 -0.34
CA GLY A 20 0.83 -19.23 -0.27
C GLY A 20 1.37 -18.93 -1.66
N TRP A 21 1.13 -17.74 -2.16
CA TRP A 21 1.88 -17.18 -3.27
C TRP A 21 3.35 -17.11 -2.85
N ALA A 22 4.17 -18.03 -3.38
CA ALA A 22 5.61 -17.90 -3.21
C ALA A 22 6.05 -16.64 -3.99
N ALA A 23 6.64 -15.68 -3.29
CA ALA A 23 7.27 -14.55 -3.95
C ALA A 23 8.31 -15.11 -4.97
N PRO A 24 8.40 -14.53 -6.18
CA PRO A 24 9.35 -15.01 -7.16
C PRO A 24 10.77 -14.91 -6.59
N ALA A 25 11.60 -15.91 -6.89
CA ALA A 25 12.98 -16.02 -6.37
C ALA A 25 13.91 -14.89 -6.88
N PHE A 26 13.42 -14.00 -7.71
CA PHE A 26 14.19 -12.95 -8.36
C PHE A 26 13.49 -11.61 -8.23
N GLU A 27 14.18 -10.60 -7.67
CA GLU A 27 13.70 -9.23 -7.66
C GLU A 27 13.67 -8.69 -9.09
N PRO A 28 12.53 -8.11 -9.56
CA PRO A 28 12.45 -7.45 -10.87
C PRO A 28 13.42 -6.27 -10.96
N LYS A 29 13.90 -5.99 -12.17
CA LYS A 29 14.73 -4.80 -12.43
C LYS A 29 13.91 -3.52 -12.24
N ASP A 30 14.58 -2.44 -11.87
CA ASP A 30 13.95 -1.13 -11.84
C ASP A 30 13.54 -0.68 -13.25
N CYS A 31 12.35 -0.08 -13.32
CA CYS A 31 11.81 0.45 -14.56
C CYS A 31 12.60 1.69 -15.01
N PRO A 32 12.99 1.78 -16.30
CA PRO A 32 13.58 2.98 -16.83
C PRO A 32 12.72 4.22 -16.56
N LYS A 33 13.35 5.32 -16.16
CA LYS A 33 12.66 6.55 -15.74
C LYS A 33 11.74 7.11 -16.83
N ASP A 34 12.13 7.03 -18.08
CA ASP A 34 11.33 7.49 -19.23
C ASP A 34 10.04 6.68 -19.40
N LEU A 35 10.08 5.37 -19.15
CA LEU A 35 8.88 4.53 -19.11
C LEU A 35 8.02 4.84 -17.89
N LYS A 36 8.64 4.95 -16.71
CA LYS A 36 7.93 5.25 -15.47
C LYS A 36 7.07 6.53 -15.58
N TYR A 37 7.54 7.51 -16.34
CA TYR A 37 6.84 8.79 -16.54
C TYR A 37 5.58 8.72 -17.41
N ILE A 38 5.38 7.66 -18.19
CA ILE A 38 4.15 7.47 -18.98
C ILE A 38 3.15 6.50 -18.34
N LEU A 39 3.56 5.77 -17.29
CA LEU A 39 2.66 4.84 -16.60
C LEU A 39 1.57 5.60 -15.87
N GLY A 40 0.35 5.06 -15.85
CA GLY A 40 -0.77 5.65 -15.13
C GLY A 40 -2.11 5.41 -15.80
N MET A 41 -3.13 6.09 -15.30
CA MET A 41 -4.50 5.95 -15.79
C MET A 41 -4.86 7.07 -16.77
N TYR A 42 -5.49 6.69 -17.86
CA TYR A 42 -5.90 7.56 -18.95
C TYR A 42 -7.40 7.45 -19.18
N TYR A 43 -8.07 8.59 -19.36
CA TYR A 43 -9.52 8.72 -19.47
C TYR A 43 -9.91 9.52 -20.70
N GLY A 44 -10.89 9.04 -21.44
CA GLY A 44 -11.46 9.71 -22.60
C GLY A 44 -12.67 8.96 -23.13
N ASN A 45 -13.60 9.65 -23.79
CA ASN A 45 -14.78 9.05 -24.46
C ASN A 45 -15.64 8.13 -23.57
N GLY A 46 -15.68 8.39 -22.25
CA GLY A 46 -16.39 7.53 -21.29
C GLY A 46 -15.66 6.23 -20.94
N GLU A 47 -14.46 6.06 -21.40
CA GLU A 47 -13.60 4.89 -21.18
C GLU A 47 -12.35 5.23 -20.39
N MET A 48 -11.73 4.21 -19.81
CA MET A 48 -10.43 4.33 -19.17
C MET A 48 -9.56 3.13 -19.48
N PHE A 49 -8.25 3.34 -19.50
CA PHE A 49 -7.26 2.30 -19.52
C PHE A 49 -6.06 2.67 -18.65
N LEU A 50 -5.24 1.68 -18.39
CA LEU A 50 -4.05 1.79 -17.58
C LEU A 50 -2.84 1.47 -18.45
N LEU A 51 -1.81 2.32 -18.43
CA LEU A 51 -0.48 1.96 -18.88
C LEU A 51 0.34 1.50 -17.67
N ARG A 52 0.88 0.29 -17.74
CA ARG A 52 1.79 -0.28 -16.74
C ARG A 52 3.09 -0.76 -17.39
N GLU A 53 4.12 -0.89 -16.59
CA GLU A 53 5.32 -1.61 -17.02
C GLU A 53 5.23 -3.08 -16.58
N ASN A 54 5.68 -3.98 -17.42
CA ASN A 54 5.81 -5.40 -17.14
C ASN A 54 7.15 -5.92 -17.68
N ASN A 55 8.11 -6.19 -16.77
CA ASN A 55 9.45 -6.69 -17.08
C ASN A 55 10.21 -5.85 -18.14
N GLY A 56 10.11 -4.53 -18.07
CA GLY A 56 10.78 -3.59 -18.97
C GLY A 56 9.97 -3.17 -20.20
N GLU A 57 8.79 -3.75 -20.39
CA GLU A 57 7.88 -3.43 -21.48
C GLU A 57 6.65 -2.68 -20.98
N VAL A 58 6.02 -1.90 -21.87
CA VAL A 58 4.78 -1.19 -21.55
C VAL A 58 3.60 -2.04 -22.00
N GLU A 59 2.61 -2.16 -21.10
CA GLU A 59 1.33 -2.81 -21.42
C GLU A 59 0.18 -1.82 -21.25
N LEU A 60 -0.79 -1.91 -22.16
CA LEU A 60 -2.07 -1.25 -22.05
C LEU A 60 -3.07 -2.26 -21.47
N VAL A 61 -3.61 -1.94 -20.29
CA VAL A 61 -4.63 -2.75 -19.61
C VAL A 61 -5.96 -2.06 -19.81
N TYR A 62 -6.85 -2.72 -20.55
CA TYR A 62 -8.13 -2.17 -20.94
C TYR A 62 -9.29 -3.06 -20.50
N ARG A 63 -10.32 -2.45 -19.94
CA ARG A 63 -11.55 -3.14 -19.57
C ARG A 63 -12.77 -2.36 -20.05
N PHE A 64 -13.47 -2.94 -20.98
CA PHE A 64 -14.66 -2.33 -21.56
C PHE A 64 -15.80 -2.26 -20.53
N GLY A 65 -16.40 -1.08 -20.38
CA GLY A 65 -17.66 -0.88 -19.66
C GLY A 65 -17.63 -1.03 -18.14
N GLN A 66 -16.46 -1.18 -17.50
CA GLN A 66 -16.38 -1.32 -16.06
C GLN A 66 -15.82 -0.08 -15.36
N LYS A 67 -16.43 0.23 -14.20
CA LYS A 67 -16.05 1.38 -13.35
C LYS A 67 -15.19 0.95 -12.16
N ASP A 68 -14.95 -0.35 -11.96
CA ASP A 68 -14.09 -0.80 -10.89
C ASP A 68 -12.62 -0.74 -11.31
N TYR A 69 -11.76 -0.41 -10.36
CA TYR A 69 -10.33 -0.21 -10.57
C TYR A 69 -9.49 -1.47 -10.36
N THR A 70 -10.13 -2.62 -10.20
CA THR A 70 -9.43 -3.89 -9.94
C THR A 70 -8.73 -4.42 -11.17
N PHE A 71 -9.19 -4.04 -12.36
CA PHE A 71 -8.74 -4.57 -13.65
C PHE A 71 -8.76 -6.11 -13.75
N ALA A 72 -9.43 -6.80 -12.82
CA ALA A 72 -9.61 -8.24 -12.90
C ALA A 72 -10.44 -8.59 -14.13
N GLY A 73 -9.97 -9.51 -14.96
CA GLY A 73 -10.60 -9.88 -16.24
C GLY A 73 -10.44 -8.83 -17.34
N SER A 74 -9.51 -7.89 -17.20
CA SER A 74 -9.15 -6.94 -18.24
C SER A 74 -8.38 -7.60 -19.36
N ASN A 75 -8.47 -7.03 -20.56
CA ASN A 75 -7.58 -7.37 -21.66
C ASN A 75 -6.27 -6.64 -21.50
N VAL A 76 -5.16 -7.36 -21.66
CA VAL A 76 -3.81 -6.81 -21.59
C VAL A 76 -3.23 -6.85 -22.99
N TYR A 77 -2.74 -5.71 -23.45
CA TYR A 77 -2.12 -5.54 -24.75
C TYR A 77 -0.68 -5.10 -24.57
N PRO A 78 0.30 -5.94 -24.91
CA PRO A 78 1.70 -5.52 -25.03
C PRO A 78 1.83 -4.37 -26.04
N LEU A 79 2.58 -3.35 -25.69
CA LEU A 79 2.87 -2.21 -26.56
C LEU A 79 4.27 -2.34 -27.14
N TYR A 80 4.37 -2.49 -28.43
CA TYR A 80 5.63 -2.60 -29.16
C TYR A 80 6.12 -1.22 -29.56
N LYS A 81 7.26 -0.82 -29.03
CA LYS A 81 7.86 0.51 -29.26
C LYS A 81 8.36 0.62 -30.70
N GLU A 82 7.86 1.59 -31.44
CA GLU A 82 8.33 1.92 -32.80
C GLU A 82 9.34 3.07 -32.79
N HIS A 83 8.95 4.15 -32.11
CA HIS A 83 9.75 5.36 -31.96
C HIS A 83 9.58 5.91 -30.55
N PHE A 84 10.25 7.03 -30.24
CA PHE A 84 10.04 7.75 -29.00
C PHE A 84 8.55 8.13 -28.86
N ASP A 85 7.89 7.63 -27.79
CA ASP A 85 6.47 7.88 -27.48
C ASP A 85 5.45 7.35 -28.51
N SER A 86 5.86 6.51 -29.45
CA SER A 86 5.00 5.81 -30.42
C SER A 86 5.11 4.31 -30.25
N TYR A 87 3.96 3.65 -30.14
CA TYR A 87 3.84 2.21 -29.93
C TYR A 87 2.75 1.63 -30.83
N THR A 88 2.80 0.33 -31.07
CA THR A 88 1.74 -0.44 -31.76
C THR A 88 1.19 -1.54 -30.89
N ILE A 89 -0.06 -1.90 -31.15
CA ILE A 89 -0.75 -3.06 -30.59
C ILE A 89 -0.88 -4.10 -31.69
N ASN A 90 -0.21 -5.25 -31.55
CA ASN A 90 -0.20 -6.30 -32.59
C ASN A 90 -1.10 -7.49 -32.25
N GLU A 91 -1.86 -7.43 -31.16
CA GLU A 91 -2.68 -8.56 -30.73
C GLU A 91 -4.16 -8.35 -31.01
N SER A 92 -4.85 -9.46 -31.28
CA SER A 92 -6.29 -9.50 -31.48
C SER A 92 -7.05 -9.28 -30.17
N GLY A 93 -8.10 -8.47 -30.19
CA GLY A 93 -8.92 -8.24 -29.01
C GLY A 93 -9.96 -7.15 -29.21
N PRO A 94 -10.67 -6.68 -28.14
CA PRO A 94 -11.69 -5.64 -28.22
C PRO A 94 -11.24 -4.33 -28.86
N LEU A 95 -9.91 -4.06 -28.87
CA LEU A 95 -9.33 -2.87 -29.51
C LEU A 95 -8.99 -3.05 -30.99
N ASN A 96 -9.28 -4.20 -31.59
CA ASN A 96 -9.01 -4.46 -33.02
C ASN A 96 -9.69 -3.51 -34.02
N HIS A 97 -10.76 -2.85 -33.57
CA HIS A 97 -11.45 -1.84 -34.38
C HIS A 97 -10.75 -0.47 -34.31
N LEU A 98 -9.77 -0.32 -33.43
CA LEU A 98 -8.93 0.86 -33.34
C LEU A 98 -7.68 0.64 -34.17
N ASP A 99 -7.26 1.70 -34.87
CA ASP A 99 -5.94 1.69 -35.49
C ASP A 99 -4.88 1.42 -34.42
N ALA A 100 -4.02 0.43 -34.64
CA ALA A 100 -3.15 -0.13 -33.59
C ALA A 100 -2.07 0.85 -33.04
N ALA A 101 -2.06 2.10 -33.53
CA ALA A 101 -1.10 3.11 -33.09
C ALA A 101 -1.48 3.72 -31.74
N VAL A 102 -0.53 3.69 -30.82
CA VAL A 102 -0.60 4.33 -29.50
C VAL A 102 0.46 5.43 -29.44
N ARG A 103 0.07 6.68 -29.22
CA ARG A 103 0.99 7.82 -29.16
C ARG A 103 0.83 8.55 -27.85
N ILE A 104 1.96 8.79 -27.17
CA ILE A 104 2.02 9.49 -25.87
C ILE A 104 2.41 10.94 -26.11
N GLU A 105 1.68 11.88 -25.53
CA GLU A 105 2.10 13.26 -25.41
C GLU A 105 2.69 13.52 -24.03
N ARG A 106 3.82 14.23 -23.97
CA ARG A 106 4.49 14.54 -22.70
C ARG A 106 4.40 16.02 -22.36
N SER A 107 4.42 16.31 -21.05
CA SER A 107 4.68 17.65 -20.52
C SER A 107 6.16 18.03 -20.76
N ARG A 108 6.50 19.29 -20.44
CA ARG A 108 7.89 19.78 -20.48
C ARG A 108 8.81 19.04 -19.50
N GLU A 109 8.26 18.55 -18.39
CA GLU A 109 8.96 17.76 -17.37
C GLU A 109 9.12 16.29 -17.75
N GLY A 110 8.57 15.88 -18.92
CA GLY A 110 8.67 14.53 -19.44
C GLY A 110 7.54 13.57 -19.04
N TYR A 111 6.57 13.99 -18.24
CA TYR A 111 5.42 13.15 -17.86
C TYR A 111 4.45 12.99 -19.03
N GLY A 112 3.99 11.76 -19.28
CA GLY A 112 2.87 11.52 -20.18
C GLY A 112 1.61 12.21 -19.66
N VAL A 113 1.03 13.12 -20.46
CA VAL A 113 -0.17 13.90 -20.09
C VAL A 113 -1.41 13.46 -20.86
N SER A 114 -1.22 12.88 -22.03
CA SER A 114 -2.29 12.26 -22.79
C SER A 114 -1.74 11.13 -23.67
N CYS A 115 -2.65 10.29 -24.12
CA CYS A 115 -2.37 9.20 -25.01
C CYS A 115 -3.46 9.16 -26.09
N SER A 116 -3.10 8.90 -27.34
CA SER A 116 -4.07 8.59 -28.40
C SER A 116 -4.01 7.10 -28.74
N VAL A 117 -5.18 6.48 -28.85
CA VAL A 117 -5.35 5.09 -29.28
C VAL A 117 -6.41 5.06 -30.35
N GLY A 118 -6.07 4.58 -31.56
CA GLY A 118 -6.99 4.55 -32.69
C GLY A 118 -7.58 5.92 -33.05
N GLY A 119 -6.80 6.99 -32.94
CA GLY A 119 -7.25 8.35 -33.19
C GLY A 119 -8.05 8.99 -32.05
N ASN A 120 -8.47 8.25 -31.04
CA ASN A 120 -9.15 8.75 -29.86
C ASN A 120 -8.13 9.25 -28.83
N ARG A 121 -8.39 10.41 -28.23
CA ARG A 121 -7.51 11.02 -27.22
C ARG A 121 -8.01 10.70 -25.82
N TYR A 122 -7.08 10.31 -24.95
CA TYR A 122 -7.29 10.02 -23.53
C TYR A 122 -6.34 10.89 -22.71
N SER A 123 -6.85 11.60 -21.72
CA SER A 123 -6.06 12.44 -20.82
C SER A 123 -5.63 11.66 -19.59
N ARG A 124 -4.38 11.82 -19.17
CA ARG A 124 -3.89 11.20 -17.94
C ARG A 124 -4.49 11.89 -16.72
N ARG A 125 -4.99 11.09 -15.80
CA ARG A 125 -5.31 11.53 -14.45
C ARG A 125 -4.12 11.24 -13.55
N PHE A 126 -3.47 12.29 -13.07
CA PHE A 126 -2.42 12.17 -12.08
C PHE A 126 -3.04 11.91 -10.70
N PHE A 127 -2.50 10.92 -10.01
CA PHE A 127 -2.80 10.68 -8.61
C PHE A 127 -1.86 11.50 -7.72
N ALA A 128 -2.23 11.65 -6.46
CA ALA A 128 -1.40 12.29 -5.46
C ALA A 128 -0.02 11.59 -5.38
N GLY A 129 1.05 12.38 -5.27
CA GLY A 129 2.42 11.86 -5.25
C GLY A 129 3.01 11.56 -6.63
N GLU A 130 2.20 11.30 -7.67
CA GLU A 130 2.70 11.30 -9.05
C GLU A 130 3.14 12.72 -9.44
N ASN A 131 4.09 12.86 -10.31
CA ASN A 131 4.65 14.15 -10.76
C ASN A 131 5.19 15.07 -9.61
N GLY A 132 5.54 14.51 -8.44
CA GLY A 132 6.14 15.22 -7.32
C GLY A 132 5.18 16.16 -6.56
N ARG A 133 3.88 16.07 -6.78
CA ARG A 133 2.87 16.85 -6.04
C ARG A 133 2.33 16.05 -4.87
N PRO A 134 2.64 16.41 -3.61
CA PRO A 134 2.08 15.73 -2.45
C PRO A 134 0.57 15.92 -2.41
N PHE A 135 -0.14 14.88 -1.99
CA PHE A 135 -1.55 15.01 -1.67
C PHE A 135 -1.70 15.73 -0.31
N ARG A 136 -2.60 16.70 -0.27
CA ARG A 136 -2.99 17.38 0.96
C ARG A 136 -4.48 17.65 0.90
N PHE A 137 -5.19 17.43 2.01
CA PHE A 137 -6.52 17.99 2.18
C PHE A 137 -6.44 19.52 2.23
N ALA A 138 -7.52 20.18 1.85
CA ALA A 138 -7.62 21.62 2.04
C ALA A 138 -7.34 21.95 3.52
N PRO A 139 -6.57 23.02 3.81
CA PRO A 139 -6.25 23.37 5.18
C PRO A 139 -7.53 23.53 6.00
N VAL A 140 -7.60 22.81 7.12
CA VAL A 140 -8.67 23.02 8.10
C VAL A 140 -8.31 24.29 8.87
N SER A 141 -9.22 25.27 8.87
CA SER A 141 -9.03 26.48 9.67
C SER A 141 -9.00 26.10 11.14
N ASP A 142 -8.02 26.54 11.90
CA ASP A 142 -7.89 26.31 13.32
C ASP A 142 -7.57 24.84 13.71
N TRP A 143 -6.43 24.35 13.24
CA TRP A 143 -5.89 23.04 13.61
C TRP A 143 -5.72 22.87 15.13
N GLN A 144 -5.29 23.91 15.85
CA GLN A 144 -5.08 23.86 17.29
C GLN A 144 -6.38 23.69 18.07
N ALA A 145 -7.46 24.34 17.63
CA ALA A 145 -8.77 24.17 18.25
C ALA A 145 -9.30 22.75 18.04
N LEU A 146 -9.13 22.16 16.85
CA LEU A 146 -9.50 20.77 16.57
C LEU A 146 -8.73 19.80 17.47
N LYS A 147 -7.40 19.98 17.59
CA LYS A 147 -6.56 19.15 18.47
C LYS A 147 -7.01 19.25 19.93
N THR A 148 -7.23 20.46 20.42
CA THR A 148 -7.71 20.68 21.79
C THR A 148 -9.10 20.02 22.02
N ALA A 149 -10.00 20.14 21.06
CA ALA A 149 -11.33 19.53 21.16
C ALA A 149 -11.26 17.99 21.12
N ALA A 150 -10.39 17.42 20.28
CA ALA A 150 -10.20 15.97 20.22
C ALA A 150 -9.56 15.42 21.50
N ASP A 151 -8.56 16.12 22.07
CA ASP A 151 -7.91 15.73 23.32
C ASP A 151 -8.87 15.81 24.53
N ALA A 152 -9.81 16.77 24.54
CA ALA A 152 -10.81 16.93 25.57
C ALA A 152 -12.03 16.00 25.41
N ALA A 153 -12.16 15.35 24.25
CA ALA A 153 -13.31 14.52 23.95
C ALA A 153 -13.31 13.22 24.77
N VAL A 154 -14.50 12.78 25.17
CA VAL A 154 -14.69 11.51 25.89
C VAL A 154 -14.99 10.42 24.87
N MET A 155 -14.14 9.38 24.85
CA MET A 155 -14.37 8.21 24.03
C MET A 155 -15.69 7.52 24.44
N PRO A 156 -16.54 7.10 23.48
CA PRO A 156 -17.77 6.37 23.78
C PRO A 156 -17.50 5.11 24.59
N ALA A 157 -18.24 4.93 25.68
CA ALA A 157 -17.98 3.85 26.64
C ALA A 157 -18.04 2.45 26.04
N GLN A 158 -18.90 2.22 25.04
CA GLN A 158 -19.02 0.94 24.34
C GLN A 158 -17.73 0.54 23.59
N LEU A 159 -16.91 1.51 23.19
CA LEU A 159 -15.64 1.24 22.50
C LEU A 159 -14.58 0.69 23.48
N GLY A 160 -14.68 1.01 24.75
CA GLY A 160 -13.79 0.50 25.80
C GLY A 160 -14.11 -0.93 26.26
N ALA A 161 -15.14 -1.55 25.70
CA ALA A 161 -15.50 -2.94 26.01
C ALA A 161 -14.66 -3.92 25.21
N GLY A 162 -14.23 -5.03 25.83
CA GLY A 162 -13.44 -6.08 25.21
C GLY A 162 -12.11 -6.36 25.92
N GLN A 163 -11.32 -7.22 25.31
CA GLN A 163 -9.96 -7.52 25.78
C GLN A 163 -9.06 -6.29 25.56
N GLN A 164 -8.23 -5.96 26.53
CA GLN A 164 -7.25 -4.89 26.35
C GLN A 164 -5.94 -5.43 25.77
N ALA A 165 -5.42 -4.73 24.79
CA ALA A 165 -4.09 -5.04 24.23
C ALA A 165 -2.99 -4.70 25.26
N GLN A 166 -1.98 -5.53 25.30
CA GLN A 166 -0.74 -5.25 26.03
C GLN A 166 0.22 -4.51 25.10
N LEU A 167 0.17 -3.19 25.12
CA LEU A 167 1.01 -2.36 24.24
C LEU A 167 2.49 -2.46 24.61
N VAL A 168 3.33 -2.77 23.65
CA VAL A 168 4.80 -2.79 23.75
C VAL A 168 5.41 -1.85 22.74
N ASP A 169 6.53 -1.21 23.09
CA ASP A 169 7.31 -0.38 22.17
C ASP A 169 7.97 -1.25 21.10
N LEU A 170 7.63 -1.03 19.86
CA LEU A 170 8.14 -1.79 18.71
C LEU A 170 9.64 -1.62 18.50
N ALA A 171 10.22 -0.49 18.87
CA ALA A 171 11.66 -0.28 18.74
C ALA A 171 12.46 -1.21 19.66
N GLN A 172 11.87 -1.58 20.80
CA GLN A 172 12.46 -2.51 21.75
C GLN A 172 12.05 -3.97 21.46
N ALA A 173 10.78 -4.18 21.09
CA ALA A 173 10.22 -5.53 20.93
C ALA A 173 10.66 -6.22 19.62
N VAL A 174 10.90 -5.46 18.55
CA VAL A 174 11.19 -6.01 17.20
C VAL A 174 12.45 -5.38 16.61
N PRO A 175 13.64 -5.97 16.86
CA PRO A 175 14.89 -5.43 16.33
C PRO A 175 14.92 -5.38 14.79
N GLY A 176 15.43 -4.28 14.26
CA GLY A 176 15.64 -4.10 12.83
C GLY A 176 14.43 -3.50 12.09
N LEU A 177 13.38 -3.08 12.79
CA LEU A 177 12.39 -2.17 12.21
C LEU A 177 12.99 -0.79 11.96
N LYS A 178 12.47 -0.10 10.96
CA LYS A 178 12.64 1.35 10.80
C LYS A 178 11.30 2.05 11.01
N PHE A 179 11.36 3.31 11.37
CA PHE A 179 10.18 4.12 11.70
C PHE A 179 10.19 5.40 10.87
N ASP A 180 9.06 5.66 10.23
CA ASP A 180 8.74 6.88 9.52
C ASP A 180 7.30 7.25 9.88
N LEU A 181 7.10 7.59 11.16
CA LEU A 181 5.77 7.75 11.77
C LEU A 181 5.05 8.95 11.17
N ARG A 182 4.16 8.68 10.24
CA ARG A 182 3.54 9.68 9.38
C ARG A 182 2.63 10.65 10.13
N TYR A 183 1.95 10.21 11.17
CA TYR A 183 1.09 11.09 11.96
C TYR A 183 1.84 11.86 13.07
N ALA A 184 3.09 11.51 13.34
CA ALA A 184 3.95 12.27 14.25
C ALA A 184 4.70 13.43 13.54
N GLN A 185 4.49 13.62 12.25
CA GLN A 185 5.14 14.65 11.44
C GLN A 185 4.16 15.29 10.45
N ALA A 186 4.57 16.38 9.80
CA ALA A 186 3.72 17.08 8.82
C ALA A 186 3.71 16.44 7.42
N ASP A 187 4.52 15.40 7.18
CA ASP A 187 4.53 14.69 5.90
C ASP A 187 3.44 13.60 5.84
N ASN A 188 2.19 14.04 5.90
CA ASN A 188 0.98 13.24 5.80
C ASN A 188 -0.10 14.00 5.01
N CYS A 189 -1.25 13.40 4.79
CA CYS A 189 -2.33 14.00 4.01
C CYS A 189 -2.97 15.23 4.66
N PHE A 190 -2.76 15.49 5.95
CA PHE A 190 -3.25 16.69 6.65
C PHE A 190 -2.25 17.85 6.60
N GLY A 191 -0.96 17.59 6.30
CA GLY A 191 0.09 18.60 6.33
C GLY A 191 0.44 19.10 7.73
N GLN A 192 -0.01 18.40 8.78
CA GLN A 192 0.17 18.70 10.20
C GLN A 192 0.44 17.42 10.98
N ALA A 193 1.22 17.49 12.06
CA ALA A 193 1.33 16.38 12.99
C ALA A 193 0.04 16.20 13.80
N LEU A 194 -0.49 14.99 13.83
CA LEU A 194 -1.69 14.64 14.60
C LEU A 194 -1.34 14.28 16.04
N THR A 195 -0.16 13.73 16.26
CA THR A 195 0.36 13.35 17.57
C THR A 195 1.78 13.86 17.75
N ASP A 196 2.21 14.02 18.99
CA ASP A 196 3.59 14.33 19.35
C ASP A 196 4.40 13.05 19.68
N ASP A 197 3.73 11.88 19.65
CA ASP A 197 4.35 10.59 19.99
C ASP A 197 5.31 10.16 18.88
N GLN A 198 6.58 9.96 19.26
CA GLN A 198 7.65 9.51 18.35
C GLN A 198 7.94 8.00 18.49
N CYS A 199 7.09 7.27 19.22
CA CYS A 199 7.21 5.83 19.43
C CYS A 199 6.01 5.10 18.82
N ALA A 200 6.26 3.91 18.28
CA ALA A 200 5.22 3.03 17.77
C ALA A 200 4.95 1.90 18.76
N PHE A 201 3.71 1.78 19.19
CA PHE A 201 3.28 0.72 20.09
C PHE A 201 2.35 -0.26 19.38
N LEU A 202 2.45 -1.54 19.75
CA LEU A 202 1.58 -2.59 19.22
C LEU A 202 1.29 -3.60 20.34
N ASP A 203 0.21 -4.35 20.23
CA ASP A 203 -0.06 -5.48 21.11
C ASP A 203 1.11 -6.48 21.10
N ALA A 204 1.48 -7.02 22.27
CA ALA A 204 2.66 -7.88 22.43
C ALA A 204 2.62 -9.11 21.51
N ASP A 205 1.45 -9.75 21.36
CA ASP A 205 1.31 -10.91 20.46
C ASP A 205 1.48 -10.49 19.00
N ALA A 206 0.93 -9.34 18.60
CA ALA A 206 1.09 -8.80 17.25
C ALA A 206 2.56 -8.41 16.99
N ALA A 207 3.26 -7.83 17.97
CA ALA A 207 4.68 -7.51 17.87
C ALA A 207 5.55 -8.77 17.68
N GLN A 208 5.22 -9.85 18.39
CA GLN A 208 5.94 -11.12 18.25
C GLN A 208 5.83 -11.69 16.82
N VAL A 209 4.66 -11.66 16.21
CA VAL A 209 4.49 -12.15 14.83
C VAL A 209 5.03 -11.18 13.81
N LEU A 210 5.04 -9.87 14.10
CA LEU A 210 5.71 -8.86 13.25
C LEU A 210 7.22 -9.14 13.13
N ALA A 211 7.84 -9.61 14.21
CA ALA A 211 9.25 -10.04 14.17
C ALA A 211 9.47 -11.22 13.20
N GLN A 212 8.49 -12.11 13.02
CA GLN A 212 8.55 -13.18 12.02
C GLN A 212 8.43 -12.62 10.59
N ALA A 213 7.50 -11.68 10.34
CA ALA A 213 7.38 -11.00 9.05
C ALA A 213 8.71 -10.32 8.66
N GLN A 214 9.36 -9.63 9.61
CA GLN A 214 10.68 -9.03 9.42
C GLN A 214 11.74 -10.07 9.01
N GLN A 215 11.72 -11.28 9.58
CA GLN A 215 12.65 -12.34 9.19
C GLN A 215 12.37 -12.90 7.80
N TYR A 216 11.09 -13.02 7.38
CA TYR A 216 10.73 -13.46 6.04
C TYR A 216 11.21 -12.52 4.94
N LEU A 217 11.30 -11.22 5.21
CA LEU A 217 11.73 -10.21 4.23
C LEU A 217 13.24 -10.13 4.04
N LYS A 218 14.04 -10.48 5.06
CA LYS A 218 15.50 -10.36 5.04
C LYS A 218 16.20 -11.07 3.86
N PRO A 219 15.85 -12.32 3.50
CA PRO A 219 16.47 -13.00 2.36
C PRO A 219 16.26 -12.28 1.02
N TYR A 220 15.24 -11.44 0.93
CA TYR A 220 14.93 -10.64 -0.25
C TYR A 220 15.56 -9.25 -0.23
N GLY A 221 16.36 -8.94 0.80
CA GLY A 221 17.03 -7.64 0.92
C GLY A 221 16.18 -6.52 1.49
N TYR A 222 15.04 -6.84 2.12
CA TYR A 222 14.11 -5.86 2.67
C TYR A 222 13.95 -5.97 4.19
N GLY A 223 13.59 -4.83 4.79
CA GLY A 223 13.10 -4.74 6.15
C GLY A 223 11.81 -3.95 6.22
N ILE A 224 11.09 -4.04 7.33
CA ILE A 224 9.82 -3.36 7.56
C ILE A 224 10.08 -1.91 7.98
N LEU A 225 9.41 -0.97 7.30
CA LEU A 225 9.33 0.45 7.65
C LEU A 225 7.94 0.72 8.22
N VAL A 226 7.86 1.04 9.50
CA VAL A 226 6.59 1.33 10.19
C VAL A 226 6.16 2.76 9.93
N TRP A 227 4.95 2.95 9.40
CA TRP A 227 4.34 4.25 9.18
C TRP A 227 3.38 4.64 10.31
N GLU A 228 2.63 3.66 10.84
CA GLU A 228 1.74 3.80 11.99
C GLU A 228 1.54 2.46 12.68
N ALA A 229 1.23 2.49 13.99
CA ALA A 229 0.83 1.32 14.77
C ALA A 229 -0.37 1.67 15.65
N TYR A 230 -0.31 1.47 16.97
CA TYR A 230 -1.37 1.91 17.86
C TYR A 230 -1.58 3.42 17.74
N ARG A 231 -2.84 3.82 17.65
CA ARG A 231 -3.28 5.22 17.60
C ARG A 231 -4.34 5.46 18.66
N PRO A 232 -4.14 6.40 19.60
CA PRO A 232 -5.18 6.77 20.57
C PRO A 232 -6.47 7.20 19.85
N TRP A 233 -7.62 6.89 20.43
CA TRP A 233 -8.92 7.25 19.85
C TRP A 233 -9.05 8.76 19.59
N SER A 234 -8.54 9.61 20.50
CA SER A 234 -8.56 11.07 20.30
C SER A 234 -7.81 11.52 19.06
N VAL A 235 -6.70 10.85 18.71
CA VAL A 235 -5.95 11.13 17.49
C VAL A 235 -6.75 10.72 16.25
N SER A 236 -7.45 9.59 16.29
CA SER A 236 -8.36 9.17 15.22
C SER A 236 -9.53 10.14 15.06
N LYS A 237 -10.07 10.63 16.18
CA LYS A 237 -11.12 11.67 16.18
C LYS A 237 -10.61 12.97 15.54
N LEU A 238 -9.39 13.40 15.88
CA LEU A 238 -8.77 14.58 15.26
C LEU A 238 -8.65 14.39 13.73
N ALA A 239 -8.15 13.24 13.27
CA ALA A 239 -8.06 12.93 11.85
C ALA A 239 -9.43 13.02 11.15
N TYR A 240 -10.45 12.40 11.74
CA TYR A 240 -11.81 12.47 11.22
C TYR A 240 -12.35 13.91 11.20
N ASP A 241 -12.22 14.65 12.31
CA ASP A 241 -12.75 16.02 12.41
C ASP A 241 -12.05 16.98 11.44
N ALA A 242 -10.78 16.75 11.16
CA ALA A 242 -9.97 17.52 10.21
C ALA A 242 -10.34 17.28 8.74
N LEU A 243 -11.02 16.18 8.40
CA LEU A 243 -11.44 15.93 7.03
C LEU A 243 -12.49 16.93 6.55
N PRO A 244 -12.40 17.39 5.30
CA PRO A 244 -13.50 18.12 4.65
C PRO A 244 -14.80 17.32 4.68
N ALA A 245 -15.96 17.98 4.70
CA ALA A 245 -17.26 17.33 4.83
C ALA A 245 -17.52 16.27 3.75
N ASP A 246 -17.10 16.52 2.52
CA ASP A 246 -17.21 15.60 1.38
C ASP A 246 -16.22 14.44 1.42
N LYS A 247 -15.30 14.43 2.40
CA LYS A 247 -14.27 13.39 2.61
C LYS A 247 -14.48 12.56 3.86
N LYS A 248 -15.48 12.89 4.69
CA LYS A 248 -15.76 12.17 5.95
C LYS A 248 -15.94 10.66 5.78
N SER A 249 -16.45 10.22 4.63
CA SER A 249 -16.63 8.78 4.32
C SER A 249 -15.31 8.02 4.09
N MET A 250 -14.18 8.70 4.04
CA MET A 250 -12.86 8.06 3.92
C MET A 250 -12.37 7.41 5.20
N LEU A 251 -12.88 7.85 6.35
CA LEU A 251 -12.55 7.30 7.65
C LEU A 251 -13.82 6.84 8.38
N PRO A 252 -13.74 5.83 9.25
CA PRO A 252 -14.83 5.50 10.17
C PRO A 252 -15.21 6.70 11.05
N ALA A 253 -16.47 6.82 11.43
CA ALA A 253 -16.87 7.82 12.39
C ALA A 253 -16.29 7.49 13.79
N PRO A 254 -15.93 8.49 14.60
CA PRO A 254 -15.34 8.26 15.93
C PRO A 254 -16.18 7.38 16.86
N GLU A 255 -17.50 7.34 16.67
CA GLU A 255 -18.45 6.55 17.46
C GLU A 255 -18.32 5.04 17.20
N VAL A 256 -17.77 4.64 16.06
CA VAL A 256 -17.51 3.22 15.71
C VAL A 256 -16.09 2.80 16.06
N GLY A 257 -15.17 3.75 16.25
CA GLY A 257 -13.77 3.50 16.49
C GLY A 257 -13.00 3.07 15.24
N PHE A 258 -11.70 2.92 15.37
CA PHE A 258 -10.76 2.57 14.32
C PHE A 258 -9.96 1.34 14.72
N SER A 259 -9.56 0.51 13.76
CA SER A 259 -8.78 -0.69 14.03
C SER A 259 -7.49 -0.39 14.81
N HIS A 260 -6.77 0.68 14.46
CA HIS A 260 -5.56 1.14 15.15
C HIS A 260 -5.76 1.49 16.62
N ASN A 261 -6.99 1.86 17.01
CA ASN A 261 -7.28 2.14 18.43
C ASN A 261 -7.23 0.89 19.31
N THR A 262 -7.30 -0.31 18.72
CA THR A 262 -7.20 -1.57 19.46
C THR A 262 -5.77 -1.96 19.80
N GLY A 263 -4.77 -1.34 19.16
CA GLY A 263 -3.37 -1.73 19.27
C GLY A 263 -3.02 -3.01 18.49
N ARG A 264 -3.90 -3.50 17.60
CA ARG A 264 -3.70 -4.73 16.84
C ARG A 264 -3.62 -4.52 15.33
N SER A 265 -3.59 -3.26 14.90
CA SER A 265 -3.41 -2.87 13.49
C SER A 265 -2.12 -2.09 13.32
N ILE A 266 -1.51 -2.26 12.15
CA ILE A 266 -0.24 -1.63 11.80
C ILE A 266 -0.21 -1.27 10.31
N ASP A 267 0.32 -0.09 10.00
CA ASP A 267 0.61 0.35 8.64
C ASP A 267 2.10 0.32 8.38
N VAL A 268 2.49 -0.45 7.38
CA VAL A 268 3.90 -0.71 7.10
C VAL A 268 4.23 -0.60 5.61
N SER A 269 5.48 -0.30 5.36
CA SER A 269 6.14 -0.30 4.06
C SER A 269 7.44 -1.10 4.14
N LEU A 270 8.25 -1.02 3.10
CA LEU A 270 9.55 -1.66 3.02
C LEU A 270 10.69 -0.65 2.98
N TYR A 271 11.83 -1.01 3.59
CA TYR A 271 13.10 -0.33 3.37
C TYR A 271 14.15 -1.31 2.81
N LEU A 272 15.13 -0.79 2.09
CA LEU A 272 16.24 -1.56 1.54
C LEU A 272 17.29 -1.84 2.63
N LEU A 273 17.61 -3.10 2.90
CA LEU A 273 18.65 -3.46 3.87
C LEU A 273 20.03 -2.95 3.46
N ALA A 274 20.29 -2.79 2.16
CA ALA A 274 21.60 -2.40 1.63
C ALA A 274 21.99 -0.97 2.03
N ASN A 275 21.04 -0.04 2.09
CA ASN A 275 21.33 1.39 2.35
C ASN A 275 20.37 2.02 3.37
N GLY A 276 19.32 1.31 3.74
CA GLY A 276 18.31 1.78 4.68
C GLY A 276 17.32 2.79 4.12
N GLU A 277 17.29 3.02 2.82
CA GLU A 277 16.34 3.91 2.15
C GLU A 277 14.97 3.25 1.99
N ASN A 278 13.91 4.07 1.86
CA ASN A 278 12.58 3.58 1.49
C ASN A 278 12.65 2.83 0.16
N ALA A 279 12.05 1.65 0.10
CA ALA A 279 12.12 0.78 -1.07
C ALA A 279 11.36 1.32 -2.31
N GLY A 280 10.54 2.35 -2.14
CA GLY A 280 9.67 2.85 -3.20
C GLY A 280 8.53 1.87 -3.50
N MET A 281 7.33 2.24 -3.11
CA MET A 281 6.12 1.44 -3.27
C MET A 281 5.21 2.06 -4.33
N ILE A 282 4.14 1.34 -4.65
CA ILE A 282 3.20 1.71 -5.71
C ILE A 282 2.40 3.01 -5.42
N SER A 283 2.26 3.38 -4.14
CA SER A 283 1.67 4.64 -3.69
C SER A 283 2.28 5.08 -2.36
N GLY A 284 2.04 6.34 -1.99
CA GLY A 284 2.36 6.85 -0.65
C GLY A 284 1.34 6.42 0.40
N PHE A 285 1.67 6.70 1.67
CA PHE A 285 0.77 6.52 2.82
C PHE A 285 -0.45 7.42 2.70
N ASP A 286 -1.63 6.89 3.00
CA ASP A 286 -2.93 7.60 2.93
C ASP A 286 -3.20 8.29 1.59
N GLU A 287 -2.59 7.81 0.51
CA GLU A 287 -2.87 8.35 -0.81
C GLU A 287 -4.31 7.98 -1.24
N PRO A 288 -5.22 8.95 -1.37
CA PRO A 288 -6.62 8.68 -1.68
C PRO A 288 -6.82 8.39 -3.16
N SER A 289 -6.24 7.32 -3.63
CA SER A 289 -6.31 6.90 -5.02
C SER A 289 -6.47 5.39 -5.13
N VAL A 290 -6.82 4.93 -6.32
CA VAL A 290 -6.94 3.48 -6.60
C VAL A 290 -5.61 2.73 -6.45
N ARG A 291 -4.48 3.43 -6.37
CA ARG A 291 -3.16 2.82 -6.14
C ARG A 291 -3.01 2.26 -4.72
N GLN A 292 -3.87 2.68 -3.80
CA GLN A 292 -3.93 2.13 -2.44
C GLN A 292 -4.43 0.67 -2.39
N TYR A 293 -5.24 0.24 -3.36
CA TYR A 293 -5.79 -1.11 -3.34
C TYR A 293 -4.71 -2.18 -3.52
N ALA A 294 -4.80 -3.23 -2.73
CA ALA A 294 -3.90 -4.39 -2.84
C ALA A 294 -3.93 -5.03 -4.23
N SER A 295 -5.06 -4.96 -4.92
CA SER A 295 -5.28 -5.51 -6.27
C SER A 295 -4.92 -4.54 -7.41
N PHE A 296 -4.41 -3.33 -7.12
CA PHE A 296 -4.09 -2.38 -8.19
C PHE A 296 -3.05 -2.94 -9.17
N ALA A 297 -3.42 -3.04 -10.44
CA ALA A 297 -2.64 -3.71 -11.48
C ALA A 297 -1.59 -2.80 -12.16
N GLY A 298 -1.53 -1.51 -11.80
CA GLY A 298 -0.67 -0.50 -12.42
C GLY A 298 0.73 -0.42 -11.83
N GLY A 299 1.41 0.68 -12.13
CA GLY A 299 2.78 0.92 -11.70
C GLY A 299 3.80 0.05 -12.43
N THR A 300 4.95 -0.17 -11.80
CA THR A 300 6.02 -1.01 -12.31
C THR A 300 5.95 -2.43 -11.77
N THR A 301 6.61 -3.37 -12.44
CA THR A 301 6.75 -4.76 -11.94
C THR A 301 7.40 -4.80 -10.57
N LEU A 302 8.42 -3.96 -10.35
CA LEU A 302 9.12 -3.89 -9.06
C LEU A 302 8.22 -3.35 -7.94
N GLU A 303 7.40 -2.31 -8.20
CA GLU A 303 6.46 -1.77 -7.21
C GLU A 303 5.39 -2.80 -6.83
N ARG A 304 4.83 -3.54 -7.80
CA ARG A 304 3.88 -4.63 -7.53
C ARG A 304 4.54 -5.78 -6.78
N TYR A 305 5.76 -6.18 -7.18
CA TYR A 305 6.53 -7.21 -6.49
C TYR A 305 6.75 -6.88 -5.01
N ARG A 306 7.18 -5.65 -4.70
CA ARG A 306 7.42 -5.20 -3.32
C ARG A 306 6.14 -5.22 -2.48
N ARG A 307 5.03 -4.74 -3.04
CA ARG A 307 3.71 -4.80 -2.39
C ARG A 307 3.31 -6.24 -2.08
N ASP A 308 3.42 -7.13 -3.06
CA ASP A 308 2.98 -8.52 -2.94
C ASP A 308 3.92 -9.33 -2.03
N LEU A 309 5.21 -9.01 -2.02
CA LEU A 309 6.20 -9.57 -1.08
C LEU A 309 5.88 -9.17 0.37
N LEU A 310 5.63 -7.87 0.63
CA LEU A 310 5.22 -7.38 1.93
C LEU A 310 3.94 -8.08 2.40
N ARG A 311 2.91 -8.10 1.56
CA ARG A 311 1.64 -8.78 1.84
C ARG A 311 1.88 -10.26 2.22
N SER A 312 2.67 -10.96 1.42
CA SER A 312 2.99 -12.38 1.66
C SER A 312 3.70 -12.60 3.00
N ALA A 313 4.70 -11.77 3.31
CA ALA A 313 5.44 -11.87 4.56
C ALA A 313 4.55 -11.63 5.80
N MET A 314 3.69 -10.61 5.74
CA MET A 314 2.76 -10.28 6.81
C MET A 314 1.70 -11.38 6.99
N GLN A 315 1.13 -11.90 5.90
CA GLN A 315 0.16 -13.01 5.95
C GLN A 315 0.78 -14.32 6.46
N MET A 316 2.01 -14.64 6.05
CA MET A 316 2.74 -15.82 6.57
C MET A 316 3.03 -15.69 8.07
N ALA A 317 3.19 -14.49 8.58
CA ALA A 317 3.35 -14.24 10.01
C ALA A 317 2.02 -14.28 10.77
N GLY A 318 0.86 -14.30 10.09
CA GLY A 318 -0.46 -14.43 10.70
C GLY A 318 -1.28 -13.14 10.73
N PHE A 319 -0.84 -12.09 10.05
CA PHE A 319 -1.66 -10.88 9.86
C PHE A 319 -2.71 -11.08 8.75
N THR A 320 -3.82 -10.37 8.89
CA THR A 320 -4.83 -10.19 7.85
C THR A 320 -4.52 -8.91 7.09
N ALA A 321 -4.28 -9.01 5.78
CA ALA A 321 -4.01 -7.85 4.94
C ALA A 321 -5.31 -7.19 4.49
N SER A 322 -5.36 -5.86 4.48
CA SER A 322 -6.45 -5.09 3.88
C SER A 322 -6.47 -5.25 2.36
N GLU A 323 -7.67 -5.24 1.76
CA GLU A 323 -7.83 -5.18 0.30
C GLU A 323 -7.86 -3.75 -0.23
N THR A 324 -8.20 -2.78 0.62
CA THR A 324 -8.36 -1.38 0.23
C THR A 324 -7.12 -0.53 0.50
N GLU A 325 -6.19 -1.01 1.33
CA GLU A 325 -4.95 -0.32 1.71
C GLU A 325 -3.81 -1.33 1.77
N TRP A 326 -2.92 -1.33 0.78
CA TRP A 326 -1.85 -2.34 0.67
C TRP A 326 -0.87 -2.33 1.85
N TRP A 327 -0.81 -1.24 2.61
CA TRP A 327 0.06 -1.05 3.78
C TRP A 327 -0.56 -1.49 5.10
N HIS A 328 -1.91 -1.68 5.15
CA HIS A 328 -2.66 -1.93 6.38
C HIS A 328 -2.82 -3.42 6.68
N PHE A 329 -2.52 -3.79 7.93
CA PHE A 329 -2.57 -5.17 8.42
C PHE A 329 -3.16 -5.24 9.82
N ASP A 330 -4.11 -6.15 10.02
CA ASP A 330 -4.74 -6.46 11.30
C ASP A 330 -4.22 -7.80 11.84
N TYR A 331 -4.05 -7.92 13.16
CA TYR A 331 -3.68 -9.17 13.81
C TYR A 331 -4.83 -9.75 14.60
N GLY A 332 -5.29 -10.96 14.22
CA GLY A 332 -6.35 -11.72 14.90
C GLY A 332 -7.72 -11.06 14.85
N ASP A 333 -8.54 -11.32 15.83
CA ASP A 333 -9.89 -10.73 15.94
C ASP A 333 -9.84 -9.36 16.62
N ILE A 334 -9.73 -8.29 15.82
CA ILE A 334 -9.72 -6.91 16.33
C ILE A 334 -11.04 -6.52 17.00
N LYS A 335 -12.18 -7.17 16.66
CA LYS A 335 -13.50 -6.82 17.20
C LYS A 335 -13.67 -7.26 18.67
N GLY A 336 -12.88 -8.25 19.10
CA GLY A 336 -12.85 -8.70 20.49
C GLY A 336 -12.06 -7.78 21.42
N PHE A 337 -11.34 -6.77 20.85
CA PHE A 337 -10.47 -5.87 21.59
C PHE A 337 -11.10 -4.50 21.82
N ALA A 338 -10.86 -3.96 23.02
CA ALA A 338 -11.25 -2.61 23.39
C ALA A 338 -10.46 -1.58 22.57
N HIS A 339 -11.13 -0.52 22.15
CA HIS A 339 -10.45 0.67 21.65
C HIS A 339 -9.84 1.43 22.85
N LEU A 340 -8.64 1.92 22.67
CA LEU A 340 -7.87 2.58 23.71
C LEU A 340 -7.72 4.07 23.40
N ASN A 341 -7.66 4.88 24.45
CA ASN A 341 -7.34 6.31 24.36
C ASN A 341 -6.27 6.67 25.41
N VAL A 342 -5.22 5.84 25.49
CA VAL A 342 -4.08 6.03 26.38
C VAL A 342 -2.88 6.51 25.62
N LYS A 343 -2.01 7.28 26.25
CA LYS A 343 -0.66 7.58 25.75
C LYS A 343 0.30 6.60 26.42
N PRO A 344 0.80 5.58 25.69
CA PRO A 344 1.79 4.68 26.27
C PRO A 344 3.06 5.46 26.64
N GLN A 345 3.73 5.01 27.71
CA GLN A 345 4.98 5.61 28.19
C GLN A 345 6.17 4.72 27.88
#